data_881669a0140de34684f64b03f92c43ce
#
_entry.id   881669a0140de34684f64b03f92c43ce
#
_cell.length_a   1.000
_cell.length_b   1.000
_cell.length_c   1.000
_cell.angle_alpha   90.00
_cell.angle_beta   90.00
_cell.angle_gamma   90.00
#
_symmetry.space_group_name_H-M   'P 1'
#
loop_
_entity.id
_entity.type
_entity.pdbx_description
1 polymer ?
#
loop_
_entity_poly.entity_id
_entity_poly.type
_entity_poly.pdbx_seq_one_letter_code
_entity_poly.pdbx_strand_id
1 'polypeptide(L)'
;MLIMEDFSLEEYNALKASGVKFNFSEENLVRRDFRGFDLSGENFESANIEGADFSGANLTNTIFIGANLKGANLSNANLTGAKFTKIGIRATVLTDSIFIGANLTDVDLSEASLYRANFQRANLTGAILLKSRIHGANFREANLTYANLTEANGTNLGMGNSVSVFFNHSNLTGANFTNANLENADFSDAITTNCIFDKANLKNSMGIN
;
A
#
# COMPACT_ATOMS: atom_id res chain seq x y z
N MET A 1 -1.98 0.65 -30.85
CA MET A 1 -1.97 0.81 -29.39
C MET A 1 -3.12 1.79 -29.10
N LEU A 2 -4.17 1.32 -28.43
CA LEU A 2 -5.31 2.18 -28.08
C LEU A 2 -4.82 3.12 -26.97
N ILE A 3 -4.79 4.41 -27.25
CA ILE A 3 -4.39 5.43 -26.27
C ILE A 3 -5.61 5.69 -25.39
N MET A 4 -5.45 5.48 -24.07
CA MET A 4 -6.54 5.59 -23.07
C MET A 4 -7.06 7.02 -22.83
N GLU A 5 -6.78 7.97 -23.72
CA GLU A 5 -7.19 9.36 -23.50
C GLU A 5 -8.71 9.56 -23.49
N ASP A 6 -9.48 8.63 -24.09
CA ASP A 6 -10.89 8.84 -24.43
C ASP A 6 -11.88 7.74 -24.00
N PHE A 7 -11.48 6.73 -23.23
CA PHE A 7 -12.43 5.70 -22.81
C PHE A 7 -13.20 6.10 -21.56
N SER A 8 -14.51 6.07 -21.65
CA SER A 8 -15.39 6.05 -20.49
C SER A 8 -15.24 4.72 -19.73
N LEU A 9 -15.62 4.70 -18.45
CA LEU A 9 -15.66 3.48 -17.65
C LEU A 9 -16.47 2.37 -18.36
N GLU A 10 -17.58 2.73 -18.99
CA GLU A 10 -18.49 1.80 -19.65
C GLU A 10 -17.83 1.15 -20.88
N GLU A 11 -17.18 1.97 -21.73
CA GLU A 11 -16.45 1.50 -22.91
C GLU A 11 -15.26 0.61 -22.53
N TYR A 12 -14.48 1.00 -21.51
CA TYR A 12 -13.39 0.19 -21.03
C TYR A 12 -13.86 -1.19 -20.56
N ASN A 13 -14.89 -1.22 -19.71
CA ASN A 13 -15.42 -2.47 -19.17
C ASN A 13 -16.00 -3.37 -20.27
N ALA A 14 -16.66 -2.79 -21.28
CA ALA A 14 -17.16 -3.53 -22.43
C ALA A 14 -16.04 -4.15 -23.28
N LEU A 15 -14.96 -3.41 -23.55
CA LEU A 15 -13.79 -3.90 -24.26
C LEU A 15 -13.09 -5.02 -23.47
N LYS A 16 -12.91 -4.84 -22.18
CA LYS A 16 -12.31 -5.86 -21.31
C LYS A 16 -13.16 -7.13 -21.27
N ALA A 17 -14.47 -7.00 -21.14
CA ALA A 17 -15.41 -8.14 -21.16
C ALA A 17 -15.36 -8.90 -22.50
N SER A 18 -15.03 -8.23 -23.60
CA SER A 18 -14.80 -8.86 -24.92
C SER A 18 -13.43 -9.54 -25.07
N GLY A 19 -12.60 -9.54 -24.01
CA GLY A 19 -11.27 -10.17 -23.96
C GLY A 19 -10.12 -9.27 -24.41
N VAL A 20 -10.35 -7.98 -24.62
CA VAL A 20 -9.28 -7.01 -24.86
C VAL A 20 -8.43 -6.90 -23.63
N LYS A 21 -7.11 -7.04 -23.78
CA LYS A 21 -6.11 -6.81 -22.72
C LYS A 21 -5.50 -5.43 -22.91
N PHE A 22 -5.40 -4.69 -21.81
CA PHE A 22 -4.74 -3.40 -21.78
C PHE A 22 -3.35 -3.56 -21.16
N ASN A 23 -2.42 -2.76 -21.63
CA ASN A 23 -1.08 -2.68 -21.04
C ASN A 23 -0.75 -1.21 -20.81
N PHE A 24 -0.55 -0.85 -19.55
CA PHE A 24 -0.25 0.50 -19.10
C PHE A 24 1.21 0.64 -18.64
N SER A 25 2.05 -0.37 -18.94
CA SER A 25 3.46 -0.33 -18.53
C SER A 25 4.19 0.85 -19.16
N GLU A 26 5.01 1.52 -18.33
CA GLU A 26 5.81 2.69 -18.71
C GLU A 26 5.00 3.94 -19.14
N GLU A 27 3.66 3.87 -19.09
CA GLU A 27 2.79 4.96 -19.51
C GLU A 27 2.78 6.13 -18.49
N ASN A 28 2.54 7.34 -19.01
CA ASN A 28 2.33 8.52 -18.18
C ASN A 28 0.83 8.79 -18.00
N LEU A 29 0.30 8.36 -16.86
CA LEU A 29 -1.12 8.40 -16.52
C LEU A 29 -1.37 9.26 -15.26
N VAL A 30 -0.60 10.33 -15.10
CA VAL A 30 -0.69 11.25 -13.97
C VAL A 30 -2.10 11.81 -13.85
N ARG A 31 -2.68 11.72 -12.62
CA ARG A 31 -4.01 12.21 -12.27
C ARG A 31 -5.16 11.63 -13.10
N ARG A 32 -4.97 10.47 -13.73
CA ARG A 32 -6.04 9.78 -14.46
C ARG A 32 -7.14 9.31 -13.53
N ASP A 33 -8.36 9.32 -14.05
CA ASP A 33 -9.54 8.79 -13.38
C ASP A 33 -9.77 7.33 -13.79
N PHE A 34 -9.59 6.43 -12.81
CA PHE A 34 -9.83 4.99 -12.91
C PHE A 34 -10.88 4.52 -11.90
N ARG A 35 -11.72 5.44 -11.39
CA ARG A 35 -12.70 5.12 -10.36
C ARG A 35 -13.69 4.04 -10.82
N GLY A 36 -13.74 2.96 -10.03
CA GLY A 36 -14.64 1.84 -10.29
C GLY A 36 -14.29 0.97 -11.50
N PHE A 37 -13.16 1.20 -12.17
CA PHE A 37 -12.71 0.37 -13.29
C PHE A 37 -12.40 -1.05 -12.84
N ASP A 38 -12.67 -2.03 -13.70
CA ASP A 38 -12.13 -3.39 -13.55
C ASP A 38 -10.75 -3.48 -14.22
N LEU A 39 -9.71 -3.19 -13.46
CA LEU A 39 -8.32 -3.25 -13.87
C LEU A 39 -7.63 -4.55 -13.45
N SER A 40 -8.42 -5.59 -13.12
CA SER A 40 -7.88 -6.87 -12.66
C SER A 40 -6.92 -7.48 -13.67
N GLY A 41 -5.74 -7.84 -13.19
CA GLY A 41 -4.66 -8.45 -13.99
C GLY A 41 -3.96 -7.53 -14.99
N GLU A 42 -4.29 -6.23 -15.03
CA GLU A 42 -3.64 -5.26 -15.91
C GLU A 42 -2.20 -4.95 -15.45
N ASN A 43 -1.39 -4.49 -16.39
CA ASN A 43 0.03 -4.21 -16.16
C ASN A 43 0.31 -2.70 -16.14
N PHE A 44 0.70 -2.18 -14.96
CA PHE A 44 1.18 -0.81 -14.73
C PHE A 44 2.67 -0.78 -14.34
N GLU A 45 3.44 -1.81 -14.74
CA GLU A 45 4.87 -1.86 -14.44
C GLU A 45 5.57 -0.57 -14.90
N SER A 46 6.33 0.06 -13.99
CA SER A 46 7.07 1.30 -14.26
C SER A 46 6.20 2.49 -14.72
N ALA A 47 4.87 2.40 -14.66
CA ALA A 47 3.98 3.50 -15.04
C ALA A 47 4.10 4.69 -14.08
N ASN A 48 3.91 5.89 -14.59
CA ASN A 48 3.74 7.09 -13.78
C ASN A 48 2.24 7.39 -13.61
N ILE A 49 1.69 6.99 -12.48
CA ILE A 49 0.30 7.15 -12.09
C ILE A 49 0.17 8.04 -10.84
N GLU A 50 1.06 9.03 -10.72
CA GLU A 50 1.04 10.00 -9.63
C GLU A 50 -0.30 10.74 -9.58
N GLY A 51 -0.93 10.73 -8.38
CA GLY A 51 -2.21 11.38 -8.14
C GLY A 51 -3.42 10.78 -8.89
N ALA A 52 -3.28 9.62 -9.53
CA ALA A 52 -4.40 8.95 -10.19
C ALA A 52 -5.46 8.49 -9.17
N ASP A 53 -6.72 8.44 -9.58
CA ASP A 53 -7.83 8.01 -8.74
C ASP A 53 -8.31 6.61 -9.13
N PHE A 54 -8.02 5.63 -8.30
CA PHE A 54 -8.45 4.23 -8.40
C PHE A 54 -9.53 3.88 -7.37
N SER A 55 -10.20 4.88 -6.79
CA SER A 55 -11.16 4.60 -5.72
C SER A 55 -12.29 3.67 -6.19
N GLY A 56 -12.54 2.62 -5.39
CA GLY A 56 -13.51 1.57 -5.71
C GLY A 56 -13.15 0.68 -6.88
N ALA A 57 -11.97 0.81 -7.50
CA ALA A 57 -11.55 -0.04 -8.61
C ALA A 57 -11.29 -1.49 -8.19
N ASN A 58 -11.50 -2.41 -9.11
CA ASN A 58 -11.02 -3.78 -9.00
C ASN A 58 -9.59 -3.86 -9.55
N LEU A 59 -8.62 -3.98 -8.64
CA LEU A 59 -7.19 -4.07 -8.92
C LEU A 59 -6.63 -5.47 -8.59
N THR A 60 -7.48 -6.49 -8.57
CA THR A 60 -7.08 -7.87 -8.25
C THR A 60 -5.99 -8.34 -9.22
N ASN A 61 -4.87 -8.84 -8.68
CA ASN A 61 -3.71 -9.31 -9.44
C ASN A 61 -3.07 -8.26 -10.38
N THR A 62 -3.38 -6.98 -10.23
CA THR A 62 -2.76 -5.90 -11.01
C THR A 62 -1.26 -5.79 -10.69
N ILE A 63 -0.45 -5.47 -11.70
CA ILE A 63 1.00 -5.34 -11.57
C ILE A 63 1.37 -3.86 -11.47
N PHE A 64 1.92 -3.43 -10.33
CA PHE A 64 2.42 -2.08 -10.08
C PHE A 64 3.94 -2.04 -9.80
N ILE A 65 4.67 -3.06 -10.25
CA ILE A 65 6.10 -3.21 -9.99
C ILE A 65 6.86 -1.98 -10.50
N GLY A 66 7.58 -1.28 -9.61
CA GLY A 66 8.34 -0.09 -9.96
C GLY A 66 7.52 1.13 -10.37
N ALA A 67 6.19 1.09 -10.26
CA ALA A 67 5.32 2.21 -10.60
C ALA A 67 5.43 3.38 -9.60
N ASN A 68 5.11 4.59 -10.05
CA ASN A 68 4.98 5.78 -9.22
C ASN A 68 3.50 6.06 -8.93
N LEU A 69 3.04 5.68 -7.73
CA LEU A 69 1.68 5.95 -7.23
C LEU A 69 1.67 7.10 -6.18
N LYS A 70 2.64 7.99 -6.21
CA LYS A 70 2.69 9.09 -5.23
C LYS A 70 1.38 9.86 -5.23
N GLY A 71 0.74 9.99 -4.05
CA GLY A 71 -0.54 10.68 -3.89
C GLY A 71 -1.74 10.04 -4.61
N ALA A 72 -1.61 8.82 -5.16
CA ALA A 72 -2.74 8.12 -5.76
C ALA A 72 -3.81 7.75 -4.73
N ASN A 73 -5.07 7.79 -5.15
CA ASN A 73 -6.22 7.42 -4.32
C ASN A 73 -6.67 5.99 -4.65
N LEU A 74 -6.48 5.05 -3.74
CA LEU A 74 -6.91 3.66 -3.84
C LEU A 74 -7.98 3.32 -2.79
N SER A 75 -8.73 4.33 -2.33
CA SER A 75 -9.75 4.14 -1.28
C SER A 75 -10.81 3.14 -1.73
N ASN A 76 -11.13 2.18 -0.87
CA ASN A 76 -12.10 1.12 -1.12
C ASN A 76 -11.80 0.24 -2.36
N ALA A 77 -10.59 0.30 -2.93
CA ALA A 77 -10.19 -0.57 -4.02
C ALA A 77 -9.94 -2.01 -3.54
N ASN A 78 -10.15 -2.98 -4.42
CA ASN A 78 -9.77 -4.36 -4.17
C ASN A 78 -8.40 -4.65 -4.82
N LEU A 79 -7.37 -4.81 -3.99
CA LEU A 79 -5.98 -5.02 -4.38
C LEU A 79 -5.51 -6.46 -4.12
N THR A 80 -6.42 -7.40 -3.86
CA THR A 80 -6.04 -8.79 -3.58
C THR A 80 -5.09 -9.34 -4.64
N GLY A 81 -3.91 -9.81 -4.22
CA GLY A 81 -2.88 -10.34 -5.11
C GLY A 81 -2.17 -9.32 -6.00
N ALA A 82 -2.42 -8.01 -5.85
CA ALA A 82 -1.69 -6.98 -6.57
C ALA A 82 -0.20 -7.00 -6.19
N LYS A 83 0.67 -6.62 -7.12
CA LYS A 83 2.13 -6.71 -6.98
C LYS A 83 2.76 -5.32 -6.96
N PHE A 84 3.43 -4.98 -5.84
CA PHE A 84 4.10 -3.69 -5.63
C PHE A 84 5.61 -3.84 -5.38
N THR A 85 6.18 -4.99 -5.68
CA THR A 85 7.60 -5.24 -5.44
C THR A 85 8.49 -4.34 -6.32
N LYS A 86 9.77 -4.25 -5.98
CA LYS A 86 10.73 -3.48 -6.77
C LYS A 86 11.17 -4.22 -8.04
N ILE A 87 11.61 -3.46 -9.04
CA ILE A 87 12.38 -3.97 -10.17
C ILE A 87 13.80 -3.39 -10.14
N GLY A 88 14.80 -4.23 -9.97
CA GLY A 88 16.19 -3.78 -9.80
C GLY A 88 16.33 -2.82 -8.60
N ILE A 89 16.73 -1.58 -8.84
CA ILE A 89 16.85 -0.52 -7.82
C ILE A 89 15.57 0.32 -7.65
N ARG A 90 14.57 0.14 -8.51
CA ARG A 90 13.32 0.92 -8.49
C ARG A 90 12.31 0.27 -7.56
N ALA A 91 12.11 0.85 -6.38
CA ALA A 91 11.01 0.52 -5.49
C ALA A 91 9.71 1.14 -6.00
N THR A 92 8.58 0.47 -5.79
CA THR A 92 7.28 1.09 -6.01
C THR A 92 7.11 2.27 -5.04
N VAL A 93 6.72 3.43 -5.56
CA VAL A 93 6.56 4.66 -4.78
C VAL A 93 5.09 4.83 -4.41
N LEU A 94 4.78 4.72 -3.12
CA LEU A 94 3.44 4.85 -2.55
C LEU A 94 3.40 6.01 -1.52
N THR A 95 4.31 6.96 -1.67
CA THR A 95 4.37 8.14 -0.80
C THR A 95 3.07 8.94 -0.91
N ASP A 96 2.49 9.33 0.24
CA ASP A 96 1.24 10.08 0.35
C ASP A 96 0.01 9.40 -0.30
N SER A 97 0.09 8.14 -0.71
CA SER A 97 -1.05 7.43 -1.29
C SER A 97 -2.14 7.12 -0.27
N ILE A 98 -3.39 6.95 -0.73
CA ILE A 98 -4.56 6.78 0.10
C ILE A 98 -5.17 5.40 -0.14
N PHE A 99 -5.18 4.53 0.89
CA PHE A 99 -5.72 3.17 0.90
C PHE A 99 -6.89 3.02 1.89
N ILE A 100 -7.61 4.10 2.21
CA ILE A 100 -8.68 4.07 3.20
C ILE A 100 -9.72 3.01 2.81
N GLY A 101 -9.94 2.02 3.70
CA GLY A 101 -10.92 0.94 3.48
C GLY A 101 -10.56 -0.02 2.35
N ALA A 102 -9.37 0.06 1.75
CA ALA A 102 -8.94 -0.83 0.68
C ALA A 102 -8.73 -2.27 1.18
N ASN A 103 -8.92 -3.24 0.31
CA ASN A 103 -8.57 -4.64 0.56
C ASN A 103 -7.18 -4.96 -0.01
N LEU A 104 -6.21 -5.16 0.88
CA LEU A 104 -4.81 -5.51 0.58
C LEU A 104 -4.46 -6.90 1.14
N THR A 105 -5.43 -7.81 1.22
CA THR A 105 -5.17 -9.18 1.71
C THR A 105 -4.08 -9.84 0.88
N ASP A 106 -3.07 -10.40 1.56
CA ASP A 106 -1.91 -11.12 1.00
C ASP A 106 -1.09 -10.32 -0.04
N VAL A 107 -1.20 -9.00 -0.04
CA VAL A 107 -0.43 -8.13 -0.94
C VAL A 107 1.05 -8.08 -0.53
N ASP A 108 1.95 -8.13 -1.50
CA ASP A 108 3.39 -7.92 -1.28
C ASP A 108 3.79 -6.46 -1.51
N LEU A 109 4.07 -5.77 -0.40
CA LEU A 109 4.58 -4.40 -0.32
C LEU A 109 6.05 -4.36 0.14
N SER A 110 6.79 -5.47 -0.03
CA SER A 110 8.19 -5.54 0.38
C SER A 110 9.03 -4.44 -0.25
N GLU A 111 9.85 -3.78 0.57
CA GLU A 111 10.75 -2.69 0.19
C GLU A 111 10.05 -1.45 -0.42
N ALA A 112 8.71 -1.40 -0.43
CA ALA A 112 7.96 -0.25 -0.94
C ALA A 112 8.20 1.03 -0.11
N SER A 113 8.09 2.19 -0.76
CA SER A 113 8.10 3.48 -0.10
C SER A 113 6.68 3.91 0.27
N LEU A 114 6.30 3.66 1.52
CA LEU A 114 4.99 3.94 2.10
C LEU A 114 4.99 5.21 2.97
N TYR A 115 5.93 6.15 2.70
CA TYR A 115 6.04 7.39 3.45
C TYR A 115 4.70 8.13 3.47
N ARG A 116 4.14 8.37 4.66
CA ARG A 116 2.84 9.02 4.91
C ARG A 116 1.65 8.39 4.16
N ALA A 117 1.74 7.15 3.71
CA ALA A 117 0.60 6.45 3.13
C ALA A 117 -0.51 6.25 4.17
N ASN A 118 -1.76 6.37 3.74
CA ASN A 118 -2.91 6.27 4.63
C ASN A 118 -3.67 4.97 4.42
N PHE A 119 -3.50 4.01 5.33
CA PHE A 119 -4.15 2.70 5.38
C PHE A 119 -5.30 2.63 6.40
N GLN A 120 -5.87 3.76 6.79
CA GLN A 120 -6.95 3.76 7.77
C GLN A 120 -8.09 2.82 7.34
N ARG A 121 -8.51 1.92 8.25
CA ARG A 121 -9.55 0.90 8.00
C ARG A 121 -9.26 -0.07 6.87
N ALA A 122 -8.06 -0.10 6.33
CA ALA A 122 -7.70 -1.06 5.29
C ALA A 122 -7.58 -2.50 5.85
N ASN A 123 -7.82 -3.49 5.02
CA ASN A 123 -7.57 -4.88 5.33
C ASN A 123 -6.21 -5.31 4.75
N LEU A 124 -5.21 -5.48 5.62
CA LEU A 124 -3.85 -5.93 5.31
C LEU A 124 -3.59 -7.35 5.87
N THR A 125 -4.63 -8.17 6.03
CA THR A 125 -4.46 -9.54 6.53
C THR A 125 -3.45 -10.30 5.67
N GLY A 126 -2.41 -10.87 6.29
CA GLY A 126 -1.36 -11.61 5.61
C GLY A 126 -0.43 -10.77 4.73
N ALA A 127 -0.60 -9.45 4.66
CA ALA A 127 0.23 -8.60 3.81
C ALA A 127 1.72 -8.66 4.20
N ILE A 128 2.61 -8.55 3.21
CA ILE A 128 4.06 -8.58 3.40
C ILE A 128 4.61 -7.14 3.23
N LEU A 129 5.08 -6.55 4.32
CA LEU A 129 5.71 -5.23 4.37
C LEU A 129 7.20 -5.33 4.74
N LEU A 130 7.84 -6.43 4.35
CA LEU A 130 9.25 -6.70 4.65
C LEU A 130 10.14 -5.54 4.16
N LYS A 131 10.95 -4.97 5.06
CA LYS A 131 11.88 -3.85 4.76
C LYS A 131 11.22 -2.61 4.16
N SER A 132 9.89 -2.49 4.23
CA SER A 132 9.19 -1.30 3.74
C SER A 132 9.53 -0.05 4.56
N ARG A 133 9.43 1.11 3.92
CA ARG A 133 9.61 2.41 4.58
C ARG A 133 8.24 2.98 4.94
N ILE A 134 7.83 2.78 6.21
CA ILE A 134 6.50 3.11 6.72
C ILE A 134 6.46 4.41 7.54
N HIS A 135 7.51 5.24 7.47
CA HIS A 135 7.59 6.49 8.21
C HIS A 135 6.35 7.39 7.98
N GLY A 136 5.68 7.77 9.05
CA GLY A 136 4.47 8.59 9.01
C GLY A 136 3.25 7.87 8.42
N ALA A 137 3.33 6.58 8.13
CA ALA A 137 2.18 5.83 7.65
C ALA A 137 1.09 5.72 8.73
N ASN A 138 -0.17 5.76 8.29
CA ASN A 138 -1.34 5.69 9.13
C ASN A 138 -2.06 4.36 8.96
N PHE A 139 -1.94 3.45 9.94
CA PHE A 139 -2.64 2.16 10.00
C PHE A 139 -3.77 2.16 11.05
N ARG A 140 -4.32 3.32 11.40
CA ARG A 140 -5.41 3.42 12.37
C ARG A 140 -6.61 2.57 11.95
N GLU A 141 -7.16 1.81 12.89
CA GLU A 141 -8.33 0.96 12.66
C GLU A 141 -8.11 -0.10 11.55
N ALA A 142 -6.88 -0.28 11.03
CA ALA A 142 -6.58 -1.27 10.01
C ALA A 142 -6.52 -2.70 10.60
N ASN A 143 -6.78 -3.68 9.76
CA ASN A 143 -6.57 -5.08 10.08
C ASN A 143 -5.25 -5.58 9.48
N LEU A 144 -4.24 -5.80 10.32
CA LEU A 144 -2.93 -6.35 9.95
C LEU A 144 -2.71 -7.76 10.51
N THR A 145 -3.79 -8.52 10.70
CA THR A 145 -3.70 -9.89 11.21
C THR A 145 -2.72 -10.71 10.38
N TYR A 146 -1.72 -11.31 11.01
CA TYR A 146 -0.62 -12.08 10.39
C TYR A 146 0.24 -11.31 9.37
N ALA A 147 0.17 -9.98 9.32
CA ALA A 147 1.05 -9.20 8.45
C ALA A 147 2.53 -9.35 8.84
N ASN A 148 3.41 -9.34 7.86
CA ASN A 148 4.84 -9.41 8.06
C ASN A 148 5.51 -8.04 7.87
N LEU A 149 5.87 -7.37 8.96
CA LEU A 149 6.58 -6.08 8.99
C LEU A 149 8.05 -6.25 9.41
N THR A 150 8.64 -7.42 9.17
CA THR A 150 10.06 -7.67 9.51
C THR A 150 10.95 -6.62 8.86
N GLU A 151 11.87 -6.05 9.64
CA GLU A 151 12.80 -4.98 9.24
C GLU A 151 12.11 -3.72 8.65
N ALA A 152 10.80 -3.54 8.83
CA ALA A 152 10.11 -2.32 8.42
C ALA A 152 10.69 -1.10 9.15
N ASN A 153 10.85 0.02 8.42
CA ASN A 153 11.42 1.23 8.99
C ASN A 153 10.38 2.34 9.12
N GLY A 154 9.99 2.63 10.36
CA GLY A 154 9.05 3.68 10.74
C GLY A 154 9.70 5.02 11.12
N THR A 155 11.04 5.14 11.06
CA THR A 155 11.74 6.36 11.44
C THR A 155 12.35 7.10 10.27
N ASN A 156 12.42 8.42 10.35
CA ASN A 156 13.11 9.26 9.37
C ASN A 156 14.53 9.57 9.86
N LEU A 157 15.52 8.98 9.22
CA LEU A 157 16.91 9.28 9.50
C LEU A 157 17.29 10.64 8.89
N GLY A 158 17.14 11.74 9.63
CA GLY A 158 17.83 12.99 9.31
C GLY A 158 17.01 14.24 9.00
N MET A 159 15.72 14.26 9.13
CA MET A 159 14.92 15.48 9.02
C MET A 159 14.17 15.72 10.34
N GLY A 160 14.46 16.79 11.03
CA GLY A 160 14.09 17.11 12.42
C GLY A 160 12.61 17.10 12.83
N ASN A 161 11.71 16.50 12.07
CA ASN A 161 10.33 16.25 12.43
C ASN A 161 10.08 14.74 12.31
N SER A 162 10.20 13.99 13.42
CA SER A 162 9.80 12.58 13.47
C SER A 162 8.27 12.50 13.40
N VAL A 163 7.74 12.17 12.22
CA VAL A 163 6.33 11.81 12.09
C VAL A 163 6.20 10.33 12.43
N SER A 164 5.43 10.03 13.47
CA SER A 164 5.25 8.67 13.98
C SER A 164 4.47 7.77 13.02
N VAL A 165 4.67 6.47 13.14
CA VAL A 165 3.75 5.48 12.55
C VAL A 165 2.56 5.31 13.49
N PHE A 166 1.36 5.24 12.95
CA PHE A 166 0.13 5.11 13.73
C PHE A 166 -0.52 3.75 13.54
N PHE A 167 -0.52 2.92 14.60
CA PHE A 167 -1.21 1.63 14.68
C PHE A 167 -2.37 1.65 15.65
N ASN A 168 -2.73 2.81 16.20
CA ASN A 168 -3.77 2.90 17.21
C ASN A 168 -5.12 2.36 16.70
N HIS A 169 -5.81 1.61 17.59
CA HIS A 169 -7.06 0.88 17.30
C HIS A 169 -6.95 -0.18 16.19
N SER A 170 -5.75 -0.57 15.73
CA SER A 170 -5.57 -1.59 14.71
C SER A 170 -5.64 -3.01 15.30
N ASN A 171 -5.94 -4.00 14.47
CA ASN A 171 -5.78 -5.41 14.81
C ASN A 171 -4.45 -5.92 14.25
N LEU A 172 -3.50 -6.20 15.15
CA LEU A 172 -2.15 -6.68 14.83
C LEU A 172 -1.97 -8.17 15.21
N THR A 173 -3.06 -8.91 15.47
CA THR A 173 -2.97 -10.29 15.92
C THR A 173 -2.04 -11.12 15.04
N GLY A 174 -1.00 -11.71 15.64
CA GLY A 174 -0.01 -12.52 14.95
C GLY A 174 0.92 -11.76 13.99
N ALA A 175 0.89 -10.43 13.96
CA ALA A 175 1.80 -9.65 13.13
C ALA A 175 3.26 -9.80 13.59
N ASN A 176 4.19 -9.78 12.63
CA ASN A 176 5.61 -9.93 12.88
C ASN A 176 6.38 -8.62 12.63
N PHE A 177 6.93 -8.04 13.68
CA PHE A 177 7.75 -6.83 13.68
C PHE A 177 9.22 -7.10 13.96
N THR A 178 9.72 -8.31 13.75
CA THR A 178 11.11 -8.66 14.00
C THR A 178 12.08 -7.67 13.35
N ASN A 179 13.04 -7.13 14.13
CA ASN A 179 13.99 -6.10 13.70
C ASN A 179 13.37 -4.80 13.14
N ALA A 180 12.08 -4.57 13.28
CA ALA A 180 11.46 -3.32 12.80
C ALA A 180 11.92 -2.11 13.62
N ASN A 181 12.06 -0.96 12.98
CA ASN A 181 12.32 0.29 13.68
C ASN A 181 11.02 1.09 13.83
N LEU A 182 10.48 1.07 15.03
CA LEU A 182 9.18 1.63 15.41
C LEU A 182 9.31 2.69 16.51
N GLU A 183 10.47 3.37 16.56
CA GLU A 183 10.67 4.45 17.51
C GLU A 183 9.57 5.52 17.38
N ASN A 184 8.98 5.91 18.50
CA ASN A 184 7.85 6.83 18.60
C ASN A 184 6.54 6.33 17.95
N ALA A 185 6.38 5.05 17.61
CA ALA A 185 5.13 4.53 17.06
C ALA A 185 4.00 4.55 18.10
N ASP A 186 2.77 4.75 17.63
CA ASP A 186 1.56 4.75 18.47
C ASP A 186 0.76 3.47 18.25
N PHE A 187 0.73 2.59 19.27
CA PHE A 187 -0.05 1.37 19.33
C PHE A 187 -1.23 1.46 20.31
N SER A 188 -1.62 2.66 20.72
CA SER A 188 -2.72 2.84 21.68
C SER A 188 -3.97 2.10 21.23
N ASP A 189 -4.55 1.31 22.13
CA ASP A 189 -5.74 0.49 21.88
C ASP A 189 -5.61 -0.51 20.71
N ALA A 190 -4.39 -0.81 20.26
CA ALA A 190 -4.17 -1.87 19.27
C ALA A 190 -4.26 -3.27 19.90
N ILE A 191 -4.81 -4.22 19.14
CA ILE A 191 -4.82 -5.64 19.52
C ILE A 191 -3.50 -6.26 19.10
N THR A 192 -2.62 -6.55 20.06
CA THR A 192 -1.26 -7.07 19.84
C THR A 192 -1.11 -8.56 20.19
N THR A 193 -2.21 -9.32 20.23
CA THR A 193 -2.20 -10.74 20.57
C THR A 193 -1.28 -11.52 19.65
N ASN A 194 -0.31 -12.27 20.23
CA ASN A 194 0.67 -13.07 19.49
C ASN A 194 1.57 -12.26 18.53
N CYS A 195 1.69 -10.95 18.69
CA CYS A 195 2.68 -10.16 17.96
C CYS A 195 4.11 -10.59 18.30
N ILE A 196 4.97 -10.54 17.31
CA ILE A 196 6.41 -10.80 17.46
C ILE A 196 7.16 -9.47 17.32
N PHE A 197 7.83 -9.03 18.41
CA PHE A 197 8.64 -7.80 18.45
C PHE A 197 10.12 -8.11 18.67
N ASP A 198 10.61 -9.30 18.28
CA ASP A 198 12.01 -9.69 18.50
C ASP A 198 12.95 -8.64 17.88
N LYS A 199 13.84 -8.08 18.74
CA LYS A 199 14.79 -7.02 18.36
C LYS A 199 14.18 -5.77 17.71
N ALA A 200 12.88 -5.55 17.81
CA ALA A 200 12.25 -4.31 17.35
C ALA A 200 12.71 -3.13 18.23
N ASN A 201 12.97 -1.98 17.60
CA ASN A 201 13.19 -0.72 18.32
C ASN A 201 11.83 -0.07 18.63
N LEU A 202 11.41 -0.16 19.89
CA LEU A 202 10.15 0.39 20.40
C LEU A 202 10.37 1.62 21.27
N LYS A 203 11.54 2.27 21.19
CA LYS A 203 11.86 3.44 22.02
C LYS A 203 10.82 4.53 21.86
N ASN A 204 10.30 5.04 23.00
CA ASN A 204 9.24 6.04 23.08
C ASN A 204 7.92 5.63 22.36
N SER A 205 7.72 4.37 21.99
CA SER A 205 6.43 3.93 21.47
C SER A 205 5.38 3.93 22.59
N MET A 206 4.12 4.08 22.22
CA MET A 206 2.98 4.11 23.14
C MET A 206 2.07 2.89 22.93
N GLY A 207 1.35 2.47 23.99
CA GLY A 207 0.32 1.42 23.89
C GLY A 207 0.87 -0.01 23.81
N ILE A 208 2.17 -0.24 24.01
CA ILE A 208 2.75 -1.57 24.19
C ILE A 208 3.17 -1.72 25.66
N ASN A 209 2.63 -2.73 26.33
CA ASN A 209 2.92 -3.12 27.72
C ASN A 209 3.82 -4.34 27.74
#